data_a6a41a9c6d134f1f6323f2a78f599c5f
#
_entry.id   a6a41a9c6d134f1f6323f2a78f599c5f
#
_cell.length_a   1.000
_cell.length_b   1.000
_cell.length_c   1.000
_cell.angle_alpha   90.00
_cell.angle_beta   90.00
_cell.angle_gamma   90.00
#
_symmetry.space_group_name_H-M   'P 1'
#
loop_
_entity.id
_entity.type
_entity.pdbx_description
1 polymer ?
#
loop_
_entity_poly.entity_id
_entity_poly.type
_entity_poly.pdbx_seq_one_letter_code
_entity_poly.pdbx_strand_id
1 'polypeptide(L)'
;WIALGVGLYAAISWAQALALRDRPAFALILRTPTLRNANLGFSFLAFTGYGVGFWLAPFLVRVHGASEAQVGLVLGGSSALAGWLGVTFGGVLADRWRASHASGRLRVGMVTALVPLPLALALLFTKSTWLVYALSFPLSLTTSLWIGPGASTVQDLVLPRMRASASAAYLLVVTFIGLALGPYTIGRLSVALGDLRLAMALGLCANLAGAFFLLRAMRTLERDEAQMVRRARGLGERGL
;
A
#
# COMPACT_ATOMS: atom_id res chain seq x y z
N TRP A 1 14.12 9.25 -15.66
CA TRP A 1 14.23 10.55 -14.99
C TRP A 1 13.10 11.51 -15.41
N ILE A 2 12.80 11.66 -16.71
CA ILE A 2 11.75 12.56 -17.20
C ILE A 2 10.38 12.19 -16.60
N ALA A 3 10.00 10.90 -16.63
CA ALA A 3 8.73 10.45 -16.07
C ALA A 3 8.62 10.70 -14.55
N LEU A 4 9.70 10.52 -13.79
CA LEU A 4 9.77 10.86 -12.37
C LEU A 4 9.63 12.37 -12.14
N GLY A 5 10.29 13.18 -12.98
CA GLY A 5 10.18 14.65 -12.92
C GLY A 5 8.76 15.13 -13.21
N VAL A 6 8.09 14.60 -14.23
CA VAL A 6 6.70 14.91 -14.56
C VAL A 6 5.75 14.47 -13.44
N GLY A 7 5.94 13.27 -12.87
CA GLY A 7 5.15 12.79 -11.74
C GLY A 7 5.29 13.67 -10.50
N LEU A 8 6.51 14.07 -10.16
CA LEU A 8 6.78 14.96 -9.03
C LEU A 8 6.19 16.36 -9.26
N TYR A 9 6.34 16.91 -10.47
CA TYR A 9 5.74 18.18 -10.84
C TYR A 9 4.20 18.14 -10.73
N ALA A 10 3.56 17.09 -11.24
CA ALA A 10 2.12 16.92 -11.16
C ALA A 10 1.64 16.84 -9.70
N ALA A 11 2.39 16.12 -8.85
CA ALA A 11 2.09 15.99 -7.43
C ALA A 11 2.19 17.34 -6.69
N ILE A 12 3.26 18.08 -6.92
CA ILE A 12 3.48 19.40 -6.31
C ILE A 12 2.43 20.40 -6.81
N SER A 13 2.19 20.44 -8.13
CA SER A 13 1.20 21.33 -8.74
C SER A 13 -0.21 21.05 -8.21
N TRP A 14 -0.59 19.78 -8.07
CA TRP A 14 -1.86 19.40 -7.46
C TRP A 14 -1.96 19.86 -6.00
N ALA A 15 -0.90 19.63 -5.20
CA ALA A 15 -0.87 20.04 -3.80
C ALA A 15 -0.96 21.56 -3.63
N GLN A 16 -0.27 22.33 -4.48
CA GLN A 16 -0.37 23.78 -4.53
C GLN A 16 -1.77 24.26 -4.91
N ALA A 17 -2.36 23.66 -5.95
CA ALA A 17 -3.71 23.98 -6.37
C ALA A 17 -4.74 23.72 -5.27
N LEU A 18 -4.61 22.60 -4.54
CA LEU A 18 -5.47 22.27 -3.41
C LEU A 18 -5.27 23.28 -2.26
N ALA A 19 -4.02 23.64 -1.95
CA ALA A 19 -3.67 24.61 -0.90
C ALA A 19 -4.27 26.00 -1.17
N LEU A 20 -4.36 26.39 -2.43
CA LEU A 20 -4.91 27.70 -2.85
C LEU A 20 -6.43 27.69 -2.90
N ARG A 21 -7.04 26.59 -3.40
CA ARG A 21 -8.49 26.50 -3.67
C ARG A 21 -9.31 26.01 -2.48
N ASP A 22 -8.74 25.09 -1.68
CA ASP A 22 -9.43 24.47 -0.54
C ASP A 22 -8.44 24.25 0.62
N ARG A 23 -8.11 25.35 1.31
CA ARG A 23 -7.23 25.32 2.49
C ARG A 23 -7.69 24.35 3.59
N PRO A 24 -8.99 24.25 3.92
CA PRO A 24 -9.47 23.27 4.89
C PRO A 24 -9.14 21.83 4.49
N ALA A 25 -9.45 21.44 3.24
CA ALA A 25 -9.15 20.10 2.73
C ALA A 25 -7.64 19.83 2.73
N PHE A 26 -6.83 20.75 2.24
CA PHE A 26 -5.36 20.63 2.24
C PHE A 26 -4.80 20.42 3.63
N ALA A 27 -5.23 21.26 4.60
CA ALA A 27 -4.75 21.18 5.96
C ALA A 27 -5.22 19.89 6.66
N LEU A 28 -6.46 19.47 6.45
CA LEU A 28 -6.96 18.21 7.00
C LEU A 28 -6.18 17.01 6.46
N ILE A 29 -5.97 16.94 5.16
CA ILE A 29 -5.28 15.82 4.50
C ILE A 29 -3.83 15.71 4.96
N LEU A 30 -3.09 16.83 5.06
CA LEU A 30 -1.67 16.79 5.37
C LEU A 30 -1.33 16.91 6.87
N ARG A 31 -2.18 17.59 7.67
CA ARG A 31 -1.90 17.86 9.09
C ARG A 31 -2.56 16.87 10.04
N THR A 32 -3.51 16.05 9.59
CA THR A 32 -4.10 15.00 10.44
C THR A 32 -3.09 13.87 10.64
N PRO A 33 -2.60 13.62 11.87
CA PRO A 33 -1.57 12.61 12.11
C PRO A 33 -1.95 11.22 11.64
N THR A 34 -3.22 10.82 11.85
CA THR A 34 -3.73 9.52 11.43
C THR A 34 -3.73 9.39 9.92
N LEU A 35 -4.18 10.40 9.16
CA LEU A 35 -4.17 10.39 7.70
C LEU A 35 -2.75 10.27 7.14
N ARG A 36 -1.83 11.08 7.65
CA ARG A 36 -0.43 11.04 7.22
C ARG A 36 0.20 9.68 7.47
N ASN A 37 0.02 9.13 8.67
CA ASN A 37 0.58 7.83 9.02
C ASN A 37 -0.11 6.69 8.26
N ALA A 38 -1.42 6.72 8.05
CA ALA A 38 -2.13 5.74 7.24
C ALA A 38 -1.67 5.77 5.77
N ASN A 39 -1.56 6.95 5.16
CA ASN A 39 -1.06 7.12 3.80
C ASN A 39 0.35 6.51 3.64
N LEU A 40 1.27 6.84 4.53
CA LEU A 40 2.63 6.28 4.49
C LEU A 40 2.60 4.76 4.74
N GLY A 41 1.84 4.30 5.73
CA GLY A 41 1.72 2.88 6.05
C GLY A 41 1.27 2.05 4.84
N PHE A 42 0.13 2.41 4.25
CA PHE A 42 -0.39 1.72 3.07
C PHE A 42 0.52 1.87 1.83
N SER A 43 1.22 3.00 1.69
CA SER A 43 2.18 3.17 0.59
C SER A 43 3.38 2.24 0.70
N PHE A 44 3.86 1.95 1.91
CA PHE A 44 4.92 0.96 2.10
C PHE A 44 4.44 -0.48 1.89
N LEU A 45 3.18 -0.79 2.19
CA LEU A 45 2.59 -2.08 1.80
C LEU A 45 2.49 -2.20 0.26
N ALA A 46 2.06 -1.13 -0.40
CA ALA A 46 2.04 -1.04 -1.85
C ALA A 46 3.44 -1.20 -2.47
N PHE A 47 4.47 -0.59 -1.85
CA PHE A 47 5.86 -0.73 -2.28
C PHE A 47 6.28 -2.19 -2.36
N THR A 48 6.01 -2.95 -1.31
CA THR A 48 6.34 -4.39 -1.28
C THR A 48 5.46 -5.18 -2.26
N GLY A 49 4.15 -4.94 -2.26
CA GLY A 49 3.22 -5.66 -3.13
C GLY A 49 3.55 -5.48 -4.62
N TYR A 50 3.72 -4.24 -5.08
CA TYR A 50 4.09 -3.95 -6.47
C TYR A 50 5.54 -4.33 -6.78
N GLY A 51 6.47 -4.09 -5.85
CA GLY A 51 7.87 -4.40 -6.02
C GLY A 51 8.12 -5.90 -6.18
N VAL A 52 7.65 -6.69 -5.23
CA VAL A 52 7.78 -8.16 -5.27
C VAL A 52 6.97 -8.73 -6.43
N GLY A 53 5.73 -8.28 -6.63
CA GLY A 53 4.87 -8.74 -7.73
C GLY A 53 5.51 -8.53 -9.10
N PHE A 54 6.14 -7.38 -9.35
CA PHE A 54 6.83 -7.09 -10.61
C PHE A 54 8.04 -8.01 -10.83
N TRP A 55 8.85 -8.24 -9.79
CA TRP A 55 10.09 -9.01 -9.91
C TRP A 55 9.90 -10.52 -9.75
N LEU A 56 8.73 -11.00 -9.34
CA LEU A 56 8.48 -12.43 -9.13
C LEU A 56 8.57 -13.25 -10.43
N ALA A 57 8.07 -12.73 -11.55
CA ALA A 57 8.19 -13.39 -12.85
C ALA A 57 9.66 -13.45 -13.32
N PRO A 58 10.45 -12.36 -13.37
CA PRO A 58 11.88 -12.41 -13.63
C PRO A 58 12.65 -13.32 -12.65
N PHE A 59 12.26 -13.39 -11.38
CA PHE A 59 12.87 -14.27 -10.39
C PHE A 59 12.68 -15.75 -10.76
N LEU A 60 11.47 -16.17 -11.13
CA LEU A 60 11.20 -17.54 -11.56
C LEU A 60 11.99 -17.92 -12.81
N VAL A 61 12.05 -17.04 -13.80
CA VAL A 61 12.79 -17.31 -15.04
C VAL A 61 14.29 -17.39 -14.77
N ARG A 62 14.86 -16.40 -14.03
CA ARG A 62 16.33 -16.29 -13.85
C ARG A 62 16.89 -17.25 -12.81
N VAL A 63 16.17 -17.49 -11.73
CA VAL A 63 16.67 -18.27 -10.57
C VAL A 63 16.21 -19.73 -10.61
N HIS A 64 15.00 -19.98 -11.11
CA HIS A 64 14.41 -21.32 -11.17
C HIS A 64 14.42 -21.93 -12.58
N GLY A 65 14.82 -21.18 -13.63
CA GLY A 65 14.84 -21.68 -15.01
C GLY A 65 13.45 -21.98 -15.58
N ALA A 66 12.38 -21.39 -14.99
CA ALA A 66 11.01 -21.63 -15.45
C ALA A 66 10.77 -20.98 -16.82
N SER A 67 9.95 -21.62 -17.67
CA SER A 67 9.60 -21.03 -18.96
C SER A 67 8.66 -19.85 -18.80
N GLU A 68 8.83 -18.80 -19.64
CA GLU A 68 8.00 -17.59 -19.59
C GLU A 68 6.50 -17.90 -19.76
N ALA A 69 6.16 -18.87 -20.59
CA ALA A 69 4.79 -19.31 -20.80
C ALA A 69 4.15 -19.91 -19.53
N GLN A 70 4.89 -20.77 -18.81
CA GLN A 70 4.42 -21.33 -17.54
C GLN A 70 4.29 -20.25 -16.47
N VAL A 71 5.29 -19.36 -16.36
CA VAL A 71 5.27 -18.23 -15.43
C VAL A 71 4.07 -17.33 -15.71
N GLY A 72 3.84 -16.95 -16.97
CA GLY A 72 2.71 -16.12 -17.36
C GLY A 72 1.36 -16.76 -17.02
N LEU A 73 1.17 -18.04 -17.35
CA LEU A 73 -0.07 -18.75 -17.08
C LEU A 73 -0.33 -18.95 -15.57
N VAL A 74 0.67 -19.47 -14.85
CA VAL A 74 0.48 -19.82 -13.43
C VAL A 74 0.44 -18.57 -12.55
N LEU A 75 1.41 -17.65 -12.69
CA LEU A 75 1.40 -16.41 -11.89
C LEU A 75 0.28 -15.47 -12.32
N GLY A 76 0.02 -15.32 -13.63
CA GLY A 76 -1.05 -14.44 -14.11
C GLY A 76 -2.42 -14.89 -13.61
N GLY A 77 -2.75 -16.16 -13.80
CA GLY A 77 -4.02 -16.75 -13.35
C GLY A 77 -4.17 -16.76 -11.83
N SER A 78 -3.13 -17.22 -11.11
CA SER A 78 -3.15 -17.27 -9.64
C SER A 78 -3.21 -15.89 -9.02
N SER A 79 -2.45 -14.91 -9.53
CA SER A 79 -2.43 -13.55 -9.01
C SER A 79 -3.74 -12.80 -9.28
N ALA A 80 -4.38 -13.01 -10.43
CA ALA A 80 -5.68 -12.41 -10.72
C ALA A 80 -6.75 -12.91 -9.75
N LEU A 81 -6.83 -14.24 -9.54
CA LEU A 81 -7.77 -14.84 -8.60
C LEU A 81 -7.46 -14.44 -7.14
N ALA A 82 -6.19 -14.52 -6.74
CA ALA A 82 -5.76 -14.14 -5.40
C ALA A 82 -5.97 -12.66 -5.13
N GLY A 83 -5.73 -11.78 -6.11
CA GLY A 83 -5.97 -10.35 -6.00
C GLY A 83 -7.45 -10.04 -5.80
N TRP A 84 -8.33 -10.63 -6.61
CA TRP A 84 -9.77 -10.47 -6.48
C TRP A 84 -10.28 -10.95 -5.11
N LEU A 85 -9.88 -12.15 -4.69
CA LEU A 85 -10.22 -12.69 -3.37
C LEU A 85 -9.63 -11.83 -2.24
N GLY A 86 -8.37 -11.41 -2.35
CA GLY A 86 -7.69 -10.60 -1.36
C GLY A 86 -8.39 -9.26 -1.13
N VAL A 87 -8.72 -8.53 -2.18
CA VAL A 87 -9.48 -7.26 -2.07
C VAL A 87 -10.83 -7.48 -1.43
N THR A 88 -11.57 -8.54 -1.86
CA THR A 88 -12.88 -8.87 -1.32
C THR A 88 -12.81 -9.26 0.15
N PHE A 89 -11.95 -10.20 0.52
CA PHE A 89 -11.76 -10.62 1.92
C PHE A 89 -11.21 -9.48 2.78
N GLY A 90 -10.30 -8.67 2.25
CA GLY A 90 -9.78 -7.49 2.93
C GLY A 90 -10.88 -6.50 3.30
N GLY A 91 -11.81 -6.22 2.37
CA GLY A 91 -12.97 -5.38 2.61
C GLY A 91 -13.90 -5.96 3.69
N VAL A 92 -14.33 -7.22 3.52
CA VAL A 92 -15.22 -7.89 4.49
C VAL A 92 -14.59 -7.96 5.89
N LEU A 93 -13.31 -8.31 5.98
CA LEU A 93 -12.60 -8.39 7.25
C LEU A 93 -12.48 -7.01 7.92
N ALA A 94 -12.20 -5.99 7.13
CA ALA A 94 -12.09 -4.61 7.61
C ALA A 94 -13.42 -4.09 8.15
N ASP A 95 -14.53 -4.36 7.47
CA ASP A 95 -15.85 -3.92 7.93
C ASP A 95 -16.28 -4.68 9.19
N ARG A 96 -16.05 -5.99 9.25
CA ARG A 96 -16.32 -6.79 10.46
C ARG A 96 -15.51 -6.29 11.67
N TRP A 97 -14.21 -6.03 11.48
CA TRP A 97 -13.39 -5.55 12.57
C TRP A 97 -13.68 -4.09 12.93
N ARG A 98 -14.11 -3.27 11.97
CA ARG A 98 -14.54 -1.89 12.22
C ARG A 98 -15.82 -1.85 13.08
N ALA A 99 -16.73 -2.80 12.92
CA ALA A 99 -17.93 -2.91 13.72
C ALA A 99 -17.64 -3.12 15.23
N SER A 100 -16.52 -3.77 15.56
CA SER A 100 -16.12 -4.04 16.95
C SER A 100 -15.02 -3.11 17.47
N HIS A 101 -14.20 -2.52 16.60
CA HIS A 101 -13.06 -1.68 16.99
C HIS A 101 -12.86 -0.53 16.00
N ALA A 102 -12.65 0.68 16.49
CA ALA A 102 -12.36 1.86 15.66
C ALA A 102 -11.20 1.61 14.67
N SER A 103 -10.14 0.93 15.11
CA SER A 103 -8.95 0.62 14.32
C SER A 103 -9.07 -0.61 13.41
N GLY A 104 -10.26 -1.19 13.23
CA GLY A 104 -10.45 -2.45 12.50
C GLY A 104 -9.82 -2.46 11.10
N ARG A 105 -9.99 -1.38 10.32
CA ARG A 105 -9.40 -1.25 8.98
C ARG A 105 -7.86 -1.21 9.00
N LEU A 106 -7.28 -0.50 9.96
CA LEU A 106 -5.82 -0.43 10.13
C LEU A 106 -5.24 -1.77 10.60
N ARG A 107 -6.01 -2.58 11.36
CA ARG A 107 -5.61 -3.94 11.74
C ARG A 107 -5.49 -4.86 10.52
N VAL A 108 -6.38 -4.74 9.53
CA VAL A 108 -6.22 -5.47 8.25
C VAL A 108 -4.92 -5.05 7.55
N GLY A 109 -4.60 -3.75 7.56
CA GLY A 109 -3.28 -3.27 7.11
C GLY A 109 -2.12 -3.93 7.86
N MET A 110 -2.23 -4.14 9.19
CA MET A 110 -1.21 -4.87 9.97
C MET A 110 -1.07 -6.33 9.55
N VAL A 111 -2.19 -7.02 9.27
CA VAL A 111 -2.15 -8.39 8.70
C VAL A 111 -1.39 -8.39 7.38
N THR A 112 -1.72 -7.44 6.49
CA THR A 112 -1.00 -7.27 5.21
C THR A 112 0.48 -6.92 5.39
N ALA A 113 0.85 -6.22 6.45
CA ALA A 113 2.25 -5.90 6.73
C ALA A 113 3.06 -7.12 7.17
N LEU A 114 2.48 -7.99 7.99
CA LEU A 114 3.23 -9.04 8.70
C LEU A 114 3.10 -10.42 8.06
N VAL A 115 1.89 -10.81 7.62
CA VAL A 115 1.65 -12.17 7.09
C VAL A 115 2.41 -12.45 5.78
N PRO A 116 2.56 -11.52 4.83
CA PRO A 116 3.35 -11.76 3.64
C PRO A 116 4.84 -11.97 3.89
N LEU A 117 5.40 -11.49 5.01
CA LEU A 117 6.84 -11.58 5.29
C LEU A 117 7.35 -13.04 5.31
N PRO A 118 6.82 -13.94 6.16
CA PRO A 118 7.28 -15.33 6.18
C PRO A 118 6.95 -16.06 4.88
N LEU A 119 5.81 -15.75 4.23
CA LEU A 119 5.44 -16.34 2.94
C LEU A 119 6.42 -15.96 1.83
N ALA A 120 6.76 -14.67 1.73
CA ALA A 120 7.72 -14.17 0.76
C ALA A 120 9.13 -14.69 1.02
N LEU A 121 9.59 -14.75 2.27
CA LEU A 121 10.88 -15.33 2.62
C LEU A 121 10.94 -16.82 2.27
N ALA A 122 9.92 -17.60 2.63
CA ALA A 122 9.83 -19.01 2.25
C ALA A 122 9.86 -19.20 0.72
N LEU A 123 9.12 -18.34 -0.01
CA LEU A 123 9.10 -18.34 -1.47
C LEU A 123 10.47 -18.03 -2.07
N LEU A 124 11.15 -16.99 -1.57
CA LEU A 124 12.43 -16.54 -2.12
C LEU A 124 13.57 -17.52 -1.87
N PHE A 125 13.57 -18.22 -0.72
CA PHE A 125 14.66 -19.11 -0.32
C PHE A 125 14.43 -20.59 -0.62
N THR A 126 13.24 -20.99 -1.09
CA THR A 126 13.02 -22.37 -1.55
C THR A 126 13.78 -22.68 -2.84
N LYS A 127 14.18 -23.95 -3.01
CA LYS A 127 14.76 -24.47 -4.25
C LYS A 127 13.72 -25.09 -5.17
N SER A 128 12.50 -25.32 -4.69
CA SER A 128 11.44 -25.97 -5.43
C SER A 128 10.57 -24.96 -6.19
N THR A 129 10.59 -24.99 -7.50
CA THR A 129 9.76 -24.14 -8.38
C THR A 129 8.26 -24.33 -8.08
N TRP A 130 7.84 -25.56 -7.81
CA TRP A 130 6.45 -25.87 -7.45
C TRP A 130 6.02 -25.19 -6.14
N LEU A 131 6.92 -25.14 -5.16
CA LEU A 131 6.64 -24.44 -3.91
C LEU A 131 6.56 -22.94 -4.10
N VAL A 132 7.36 -22.36 -5.02
CA VAL A 132 7.23 -20.94 -5.41
C VAL A 132 5.84 -20.67 -5.98
N TYR A 133 5.36 -21.50 -6.91
CA TYR A 133 4.00 -21.37 -7.45
C TYR A 133 2.93 -21.51 -6.37
N ALA A 134 3.04 -22.51 -5.51
CA ALA A 134 2.08 -22.73 -4.42
C ALA A 134 2.02 -21.55 -3.43
N LEU A 135 3.19 -20.99 -3.08
CA LEU A 135 3.28 -19.84 -2.17
C LEU A 135 2.89 -18.51 -2.84
N SER A 136 2.96 -18.40 -4.16
CA SER A 136 2.60 -17.17 -4.88
C SER A 136 1.12 -16.80 -4.70
N PHE A 137 0.22 -17.78 -4.61
CA PHE A 137 -1.20 -17.54 -4.39
C PHE A 137 -1.50 -16.91 -3.02
N PRO A 138 -1.14 -17.52 -1.88
CA PRO A 138 -1.38 -16.91 -0.56
C PRO A 138 -0.59 -15.61 -0.37
N LEU A 139 0.57 -15.46 -1.00
CA LEU A 139 1.32 -14.22 -0.99
C LEU A 139 0.54 -13.10 -1.71
N SER A 140 0.07 -13.34 -2.93
CA SER A 140 -0.74 -12.37 -3.69
C SER A 140 -2.05 -12.03 -2.99
N LEU A 141 -2.71 -13.03 -2.39
CA LEU A 141 -3.94 -12.82 -1.62
C LEU A 141 -3.69 -11.90 -0.43
N THR A 142 -2.70 -12.22 0.39
CA THR A 142 -2.41 -11.46 1.61
C THR A 142 -1.86 -10.06 1.33
N THR A 143 -1.08 -9.88 0.26
CA THR A 143 -0.60 -8.56 -0.16
C THR A 143 -1.69 -7.67 -0.77
N SER A 144 -2.85 -8.20 -1.15
CA SER A 144 -3.96 -7.43 -1.73
C SER A 144 -5.02 -7.00 -0.71
N LEU A 145 -4.99 -7.51 0.52
CA LEU A 145 -6.01 -7.25 1.56
C LEU A 145 -6.19 -5.77 1.92
N TRP A 146 -5.14 -4.95 1.80
CA TRP A 146 -5.14 -3.54 2.23
C TRP A 146 -5.84 -2.58 1.28
N ILE A 147 -6.11 -2.97 0.03
CA ILE A 147 -6.54 -2.06 -1.04
C ILE A 147 -7.86 -1.36 -0.68
N GLY A 148 -8.88 -2.11 -0.30
CA GLY A 148 -10.16 -1.57 0.17
C GLY A 148 -10.06 -0.80 1.50
N PRO A 149 -9.52 -1.43 2.55
CA PRO A 149 -9.34 -0.78 3.86
C PRO A 149 -8.53 0.51 3.82
N GLY A 150 -7.51 0.60 2.97
CA GLY A 150 -6.68 1.80 2.83
C GLY A 150 -7.49 2.99 2.33
N ALA A 151 -8.22 2.82 1.23
CA ALA A 151 -9.07 3.86 0.66
C ALA A 151 -10.18 4.29 1.65
N SER A 152 -10.86 3.31 2.28
CA SER A 152 -11.94 3.58 3.24
C SER A 152 -11.43 4.33 4.49
N THR A 153 -10.25 3.99 5.01
CA THR A 153 -9.64 4.68 6.15
C THR A 153 -9.43 6.17 5.86
N VAL A 154 -8.94 6.49 4.66
CA VAL A 154 -8.71 7.88 4.26
C VAL A 154 -10.01 8.66 4.13
N GLN A 155 -11.05 8.05 3.56
CA GLN A 155 -12.35 8.68 3.36
C GLN A 155 -13.11 8.93 4.67
N ASP A 156 -12.93 8.10 5.68
CA ASP A 156 -13.58 8.27 6.99
C ASP A 156 -13.00 9.41 7.82
N LEU A 157 -11.75 9.79 7.56
CA LEU A 157 -11.03 10.83 8.31
C LEU A 157 -11.21 12.25 7.73
N VAL A 158 -12.05 12.40 6.73
CA VAL A 158 -12.36 13.68 6.08
C VAL A 158 -13.86 13.86 5.90
N LEU A 159 -14.28 15.13 5.75
CA LEU A 159 -15.68 15.44 5.47
C LEU A 159 -16.13 14.86 4.11
N PRO A 160 -17.44 14.54 3.93
CA PRO A 160 -17.95 13.96 2.69
C PRO A 160 -17.54 14.70 1.42
N ARG A 161 -17.57 16.05 1.44
CA ARG A 161 -17.17 16.88 0.29
C ARG A 161 -15.67 16.81 -0.03
N MET A 162 -14.82 16.42 0.94
CA MET A 162 -13.37 16.33 0.79
C MET A 162 -12.87 14.93 0.40
N ARG A 163 -13.76 13.93 0.37
CA ARG A 163 -13.39 12.53 0.11
C ARG A 163 -12.67 12.32 -1.22
N ALA A 164 -13.13 13.01 -2.29
CA ALA A 164 -12.49 12.92 -3.59
C ALA A 164 -11.03 13.44 -3.55
N SER A 165 -10.81 14.60 -2.94
CA SER A 165 -9.45 15.18 -2.79
C SER A 165 -8.56 14.33 -1.90
N ALA A 166 -9.09 13.78 -0.82
CA ALA A 166 -8.33 12.89 0.08
C ALA A 166 -7.96 11.57 -0.61
N SER A 167 -8.89 10.99 -1.38
CA SER A 167 -8.62 9.79 -2.20
C SER A 167 -7.59 10.06 -3.28
N ALA A 168 -7.63 11.22 -3.94
CA ALA A 168 -6.62 11.62 -4.91
C ALA A 168 -5.23 11.75 -4.28
N ALA A 169 -5.13 12.39 -3.11
CA ALA A 169 -3.88 12.48 -2.35
C ALA A 169 -3.33 11.10 -1.97
N TYR A 170 -4.20 10.23 -1.46
CA TYR A 170 -3.87 8.86 -1.10
C TYR A 170 -3.33 8.08 -2.29
N LEU A 171 -4.07 8.06 -3.41
CA LEU A 171 -3.66 7.35 -4.62
C LEU A 171 -2.34 7.88 -5.18
N LEU A 172 -2.12 9.20 -5.12
CA LEU A 172 -0.87 9.81 -5.57
C LEU A 172 0.32 9.30 -4.74
N VAL A 173 0.20 9.30 -3.41
CA VAL A 173 1.28 8.83 -2.51
C VAL A 173 1.51 7.34 -2.68
N VAL A 174 0.43 6.53 -2.74
CA VAL A 174 0.50 5.07 -2.93
C VAL A 174 1.11 4.71 -4.29
N THR A 175 0.72 5.42 -5.36
CA THR A 175 1.27 5.16 -6.70
C THR A 175 2.73 5.56 -6.78
N PHE A 176 3.10 6.70 -6.22
CA PHE A 176 4.48 7.16 -6.26
C PHE A 176 5.42 6.28 -5.43
N ILE A 177 5.11 6.09 -4.15
CA ILE A 177 5.94 5.27 -3.25
C ILE A 177 5.82 3.78 -3.62
N GLY A 178 4.62 3.29 -3.88
CA GLY A 178 4.37 1.87 -4.14
C GLY A 178 4.77 1.47 -5.55
N LEU A 179 4.02 1.94 -6.54
CA LEU A 179 4.15 1.47 -7.93
C LEU A 179 5.42 1.98 -8.61
N ALA A 180 5.83 3.24 -8.37
CA ALA A 180 7.00 3.79 -9.01
C ALA A 180 8.30 3.38 -8.30
N LEU A 181 8.39 3.60 -6.97
CA LEU A 181 9.63 3.33 -6.24
C LEU A 181 9.83 1.86 -5.89
N GLY A 182 8.77 1.05 -5.69
CA GLY A 182 8.89 -0.36 -5.32
C GLY A 182 9.71 -1.18 -6.33
N PRO A 183 9.23 -1.34 -7.58
CA PRO A 183 9.96 -2.08 -8.60
C PRO A 183 11.33 -1.46 -8.94
N TYR A 184 11.41 -0.12 -8.98
CA TYR A 184 12.66 0.59 -9.26
C TYR A 184 13.75 0.31 -8.22
N THR A 185 13.40 0.42 -6.93
CA THR A 185 14.36 0.22 -5.83
C THR A 185 14.86 -1.22 -5.79
N ILE A 186 13.96 -2.22 -5.91
CA ILE A 186 14.34 -3.63 -5.96
C ILE A 186 15.26 -3.89 -7.18
N GLY A 187 14.93 -3.33 -8.35
CA GLY A 187 15.75 -3.46 -9.52
C GLY A 187 17.16 -2.86 -9.34
N ARG A 188 17.25 -1.66 -8.77
CA ARG A 188 18.55 -1.03 -8.47
C ARG A 188 19.37 -1.81 -7.46
N LEU A 189 18.72 -2.31 -6.40
CA LEU A 189 19.36 -3.17 -5.40
C LEU A 189 19.84 -4.49 -6.04
N SER A 190 19.05 -5.09 -6.92
CA SER A 190 19.44 -6.32 -7.63
C SER A 190 20.72 -6.14 -8.46
N VAL A 191 20.87 -4.99 -9.13
CA VAL A 191 22.09 -4.68 -9.88
C VAL A 191 23.28 -4.42 -8.95
N ALA A 192 23.05 -3.68 -7.85
CA ALA A 192 24.10 -3.33 -6.90
C ALA A 192 24.63 -4.54 -6.11
N LEU A 193 23.75 -5.48 -5.78
CA LEU A 193 24.09 -6.69 -5.01
C LEU A 193 24.50 -7.88 -5.91
N GLY A 194 24.22 -7.81 -7.21
CA GLY A 194 24.38 -8.95 -8.13
C GLY A 194 23.37 -10.10 -7.87
N ASP A 195 22.40 -9.90 -6.99
CA ASP A 195 21.46 -10.94 -6.55
C ASP A 195 20.03 -10.38 -6.41
N LEU A 196 19.12 -10.88 -7.29
CA LEU A 196 17.72 -10.49 -7.30
C LEU A 196 16.98 -10.99 -6.05
N ARG A 197 17.34 -12.18 -5.55
CA ARG A 197 16.73 -12.78 -4.34
C ARG A 197 16.97 -11.91 -3.12
N LEU A 198 18.22 -11.51 -2.89
CA LEU A 198 18.56 -10.62 -1.78
C LEU A 198 17.92 -9.24 -1.92
N ALA A 199 17.89 -8.69 -3.14
CA ALA A 199 17.22 -7.41 -3.39
C ALA A 199 15.71 -7.46 -3.06
N MET A 200 15.02 -8.52 -3.46
CA MET A 200 13.60 -8.73 -3.12
C MET A 200 13.41 -8.92 -1.61
N ALA A 201 14.27 -9.71 -0.95
CA ALA A 201 14.22 -9.91 0.50
C ALA A 201 14.42 -8.59 1.27
N LEU A 202 15.36 -7.75 0.86
CA LEU A 202 15.54 -6.41 1.43
C LEU A 202 14.33 -5.50 1.18
N GLY A 203 13.69 -5.62 0.01
CA GLY A 203 12.45 -4.91 -0.30
C GLY A 203 11.32 -5.20 0.69
N LEU A 204 11.30 -6.39 1.32
CA LEU A 204 10.32 -6.74 2.36
C LEU A 204 10.44 -5.89 3.63
N CYS A 205 11.60 -5.27 3.88
CA CYS A 205 11.77 -4.37 5.03
C CYS A 205 10.79 -3.17 4.96
N ALA A 206 10.32 -2.80 3.77
CA ALA A 206 9.30 -1.78 3.62
C ALA A 206 7.99 -2.13 4.35
N ASN A 207 7.65 -3.42 4.47
CA ASN A 207 6.49 -3.85 5.27
C ASN A 207 6.63 -3.53 6.76
N LEU A 208 7.84 -3.59 7.31
CA LEU A 208 8.11 -3.22 8.71
C LEU A 208 7.91 -1.71 8.91
N ALA A 209 8.37 -0.90 7.95
CA ALA A 209 8.08 0.54 7.94
C ALA A 209 6.57 0.79 7.82
N GLY A 210 5.88 0.06 6.94
CA GLY A 210 4.42 0.09 6.82
C GLY A 210 3.72 -0.22 8.15
N ALA A 211 4.10 -1.31 8.81
CA ALA A 211 3.58 -1.69 10.13
C ALA A 211 3.80 -0.59 11.18
N PHE A 212 4.99 -0.01 11.21
CA PHE A 212 5.32 1.10 12.13
C PHE A 212 4.37 2.30 11.94
N PHE A 213 4.17 2.74 10.70
CA PHE A 213 3.27 3.87 10.43
C PHE A 213 1.80 3.51 10.71
N LEU A 214 1.35 2.30 10.39
CA LEU A 214 0.00 1.84 10.72
C LEU A 214 -0.25 1.78 12.23
N LEU A 215 0.72 1.32 13.02
CA LEU A 215 0.65 1.36 14.47
C LEU A 215 0.52 2.80 15.00
N ARG A 216 1.29 3.73 14.41
CA ARG A 216 1.15 5.16 14.77
C ARG A 216 -0.22 5.72 14.38
N ALA A 217 -0.76 5.33 13.23
CA ALA A 217 -2.10 5.73 12.82
C ALA A 217 -3.17 5.21 13.79
N MET A 218 -3.06 3.94 14.24
CA MET A 218 -3.99 3.36 15.21
C MET A 218 -4.02 4.11 16.53
N ARG A 219 -2.86 4.60 17.02
CA ARG A 219 -2.77 5.35 18.28
C ARG A 219 -3.45 6.71 18.25
N THR A 220 -3.59 7.31 17.08
CA THR A 220 -4.16 8.66 16.92
C THR A 220 -5.56 8.66 16.35
N LEU A 221 -6.07 7.49 15.89
CA LEU A 221 -7.29 7.37 15.11
C LEU A 221 -8.51 7.92 15.85
N GLU A 222 -8.81 7.41 17.04
CA GLU A 222 -10.01 7.78 17.80
C GLU A 222 -10.05 9.28 18.11
N ARG A 223 -8.90 9.85 18.49
CA ARG A 223 -8.77 11.29 18.71
C ARG A 223 -9.04 12.10 17.44
N ASP A 224 -8.47 11.66 16.33
CA ASP A 224 -8.55 12.39 15.07
C ASP A 224 -9.95 12.27 14.45
N GLU A 225 -10.63 11.12 14.58
CA GLU A 225 -12.05 10.95 14.23
C GLU A 225 -12.96 11.87 15.06
N ALA A 226 -12.80 11.88 16.38
CA ALA A 226 -13.59 12.73 17.27
C ALA A 226 -13.39 14.24 17.04
N GLN A 227 -12.21 14.63 16.58
CA GLN A 227 -11.86 16.03 16.32
C GLN A 227 -12.08 16.48 14.88
N MET A 228 -12.49 15.58 13.97
CA MET A 228 -12.58 15.89 12.53
C MET A 228 -13.45 17.12 12.24
N VAL A 229 -14.68 17.17 12.75
CA VAL A 229 -15.59 18.30 12.54
C VAL A 229 -15.06 19.58 13.19
N ARG A 230 -14.52 19.50 14.40
CA ARG A 230 -13.94 20.64 15.11
C ARG A 230 -12.74 21.22 14.35
N ARG A 231 -11.86 20.38 13.81
CA ARG A 231 -10.73 20.81 12.99
C ARG A 231 -11.19 21.45 11.69
N ALA A 232 -12.18 20.88 11.01
CA ALA A 232 -12.72 21.45 9.80
C ALA A 232 -13.27 22.88 10.04
N ARG A 233 -14.05 23.08 11.10
CA ARG A 233 -14.56 24.42 11.51
C ARG A 233 -13.44 25.38 11.82
N GLY A 234 -12.41 24.96 12.57
CA GLY A 234 -11.24 25.80 12.91
C GLY A 234 -10.41 26.20 11.68
N LEU A 235 -10.53 25.51 10.56
CA LEU A 235 -9.87 25.79 9.29
C LEU A 235 -10.74 26.64 8.33
N GLY A 236 -11.91 27.11 8.79
CA GLY A 236 -12.80 27.98 8.01
C GLY A 236 -13.89 27.27 7.22
N GLU A 237 -14.15 25.98 7.54
CA GLU A 237 -15.31 25.27 6.96
C GLU A 237 -16.60 25.88 7.49
N ARG A 238 -17.41 26.46 6.58
CA ARG A 238 -18.70 27.04 6.89
C ARG A 238 -19.82 26.05 6.52
N GLY A 239 -20.82 25.86 7.39
CA GLY A 239 -21.99 25.02 7.12
C GLY A 239 -21.96 23.61 7.75
N LEU A 240 -21.20 23.41 8.82
CA LEU A 240 -21.19 22.19 9.65
C LEU A 240 -22.02 22.40 10.92
#